data_2c9fd94d35b393088edddca3c832a4a5
#
_entry.id   2c9fd94d35b393088edddca3c832a4a5
#
_cell.length_a   1.000
_cell.length_b   1.000
_cell.length_c   1.000
_cell.angle_alpha   90.00
_cell.angle_beta   90.00
_cell.angle_gamma   90.00
#
_symmetry.space_group_name_H-M   'P 1'
#
loop_
_entity.id
_entity.type
_entity.pdbx_description
1 polymer ?
#
loop_
_entity_poly.entity_id
_entity_poly.type
_entity_poly.pdbx_seq_one_letter_code
_entity_poly.pdbx_strand_id
1 'polypeptide(L)'
;MHGGCYRTGNGQPYARKEFIKGKPQIKIAKFQGGKKGEYDCIVQLCSNEKTQIRHMAIESARLSANKALEQTTGETGYFSVLRIYPHILLRENKMIATAGADRLQEGMRRAFGKAVSLAARVKTDYMEIGRASCRERV
;
A
#
# COMPACT_ATOMS: atom_id res chain seq x y z
N MET A 1 -9.96 10.61 0.53
CA MET A 1 -9.77 10.07 1.91
C MET A 1 -8.51 10.64 2.50
N HIS A 2 -8.62 11.31 3.63
CA HIS A 2 -7.49 11.94 4.33
C HIS A 2 -6.69 10.89 5.12
N GLY A 3 -5.37 11.08 5.24
CA GLY A 3 -4.48 10.12 5.93
C GLY A 3 -4.84 9.86 7.39
N GLY A 4 -5.29 10.88 8.12
CA GLY A 4 -5.76 10.76 9.51
C GLY A 4 -6.92 9.79 9.70
N CYS A 5 -7.70 9.50 8.65
CA CYS A 5 -8.85 8.59 8.74
C CYS A 5 -8.45 7.10 8.72
N TYR A 6 -7.25 6.75 8.26
CA TYR A 6 -6.88 5.35 8.08
C TYR A 6 -5.44 5.00 8.52
N ARG A 7 -4.58 5.99 8.75
CA ARG A 7 -3.16 5.77 9.07
C ARG A 7 -2.97 4.89 10.31
N THR A 8 -3.76 5.11 11.33
CA THR A 8 -3.67 4.38 12.59
C THR A 8 -4.64 3.20 12.58
N GLY A 9 -4.11 2.00 12.54
CA GLY A 9 -4.90 0.76 12.56
C GLY A 9 -4.85 0.07 13.91
N ASN A 10 -5.64 0.51 14.86
CA ASN A 10 -5.79 -0.15 16.14
C ASN A 10 -6.91 -1.20 16.11
N GLY A 11 -6.69 -2.34 16.75
CA GLY A 11 -7.65 -3.41 16.82
C GLY A 11 -7.90 -4.17 15.50
N GLN A 12 -8.97 -4.91 15.42
CA GLN A 12 -9.37 -5.65 14.22
C GLN A 12 -9.89 -4.72 13.13
N PRO A 13 -9.72 -5.06 11.84
CA PRO A 13 -10.36 -4.32 10.75
C PRO A 13 -11.88 -4.30 10.96
N TYR A 14 -12.47 -3.12 10.86
CA TYR A 14 -13.92 -2.95 11.09
C TYR A 14 -14.79 -3.68 10.07
N ALA A 15 -14.30 -3.89 8.87
CA ALA A 15 -15.01 -4.58 7.82
C ALA A 15 -14.31 -5.87 7.42
N ARG A 16 -15.03 -6.97 7.46
CA ARG A 16 -14.55 -8.24 6.91
C ARG A 16 -14.69 -8.24 5.39
N LYS A 17 -13.61 -8.57 4.72
CA LYS A 17 -13.52 -8.61 3.25
C LYS A 17 -14.56 -9.52 2.60
N GLU A 18 -14.96 -10.57 3.29
CA GLU A 18 -15.91 -11.59 2.83
C GLU A 18 -17.32 -11.03 2.57
N PHE A 19 -17.77 -10.11 3.42
CA PHE A 19 -19.12 -9.56 3.37
C PHE A 19 -19.26 -8.30 2.49
N ILE A 20 -18.18 -7.81 1.89
CA ILE A 20 -18.20 -6.60 1.09
C ILE A 20 -18.14 -6.97 -0.39
N LYS A 21 -19.21 -6.60 -1.10
CA LYS A 21 -19.28 -6.69 -2.56
C LYS A 21 -18.59 -5.47 -3.21
N GLY A 22 -18.12 -5.61 -4.45
CA GLY A 22 -17.53 -4.49 -5.20
C GLY A 22 -16.16 -4.05 -4.66
N LYS A 23 -15.29 -4.98 -4.34
CA LYS A 23 -13.93 -4.69 -3.88
C LYS A 23 -13.13 -4.03 -5.00
N PRO A 24 -12.38 -2.95 -4.72
CA PRO A 24 -11.44 -2.39 -5.70
C PRO A 24 -10.31 -3.38 -5.97
N GLN A 25 -9.81 -3.36 -7.20
CA GLN A 25 -8.64 -4.13 -7.56
C GLN A 25 -7.37 -3.56 -6.93
N ILE A 26 -6.40 -4.41 -6.69
CA ILE A 26 -5.09 -4.02 -6.19
C ILE A 26 -4.37 -3.23 -7.28
N LYS A 27 -3.90 -2.03 -6.94
CA LYS A 27 -3.14 -1.18 -7.86
C LYS A 27 -1.62 -1.37 -7.72
N ILE A 28 -1.19 -2.56 -7.39
CA ILE A 28 0.21 -2.94 -7.41
C ILE A 28 0.44 -3.78 -8.66
N ALA A 29 1.27 -3.27 -9.56
CA ALA A 29 1.47 -3.92 -10.86
C ALA A 29 2.29 -5.21 -10.73
N LYS A 30 3.36 -5.19 -9.94
CA LYS A 30 4.27 -6.33 -9.77
C LYS A 30 4.76 -6.40 -8.32
N PHE A 31 4.88 -7.61 -7.79
CA PHE A 31 5.49 -7.87 -6.48
C PHE A 31 6.98 -8.21 -6.56
N GLN A 32 7.46 -8.51 -7.74
CA GLN A 32 8.87 -8.79 -8.02
C GLN A 32 9.32 -7.95 -9.20
N GLY A 33 10.55 -7.44 -9.15
CA GLY A 33 11.16 -6.65 -10.21
C GLY A 33 12.64 -6.99 -10.36
N GLY A 34 13.22 -6.63 -11.52
CA GLY A 34 14.59 -6.92 -11.83
C GLY A 34 14.85 -8.37 -12.24
N LYS A 35 16.11 -8.78 -12.31
CA LYS A 35 16.55 -10.11 -12.71
C LYS A 35 16.87 -10.96 -11.49
N LYS A 36 16.29 -12.14 -11.39
CA LYS A 36 16.59 -13.08 -10.31
C LYS A 36 18.02 -13.63 -10.48
N GLY A 37 18.82 -13.59 -9.43
CA GLY A 37 20.22 -14.05 -9.44
C GLY A 37 20.79 -14.09 -8.03
N GLU A 38 22.06 -14.40 -7.92
CA GLU A 38 22.84 -14.28 -6.69
C GLU A 38 23.45 -12.88 -6.63
N TYR A 39 23.42 -12.28 -5.45
CA TYR A 39 23.86 -10.91 -5.25
C TYR A 39 24.60 -10.79 -3.92
N ASP A 40 25.60 -9.95 -3.91
CA ASP A 40 26.52 -9.83 -2.77
C ASP A 40 25.94 -9.01 -1.61
N CYS A 41 25.02 -8.10 -1.90
CA CYS A 41 24.45 -7.18 -0.92
C CYS A 41 22.93 -7.28 -0.84
N ILE A 42 22.38 -7.20 0.36
CA ILE A 42 20.94 -7.21 0.61
C ILE A 42 20.56 -5.93 1.35
N VAL A 43 19.73 -5.10 0.72
CA VAL A 43 19.17 -3.89 1.34
C VAL A 43 17.71 -4.16 1.70
N GLN A 44 17.32 -3.75 2.90
CA GLN A 44 15.96 -3.92 3.40
C GLN A 44 15.39 -2.57 3.84
N LEU A 45 14.19 -2.27 3.37
CA LEU A 45 13.42 -1.12 3.83
C LEU A 45 12.40 -1.57 4.87
N CYS A 46 12.56 -1.10 6.10
CA CYS A 46 11.69 -1.45 7.22
C CYS A 46 10.88 -0.24 7.68
N SER A 47 9.69 -0.49 8.22
CA SER A 47 8.87 0.57 8.80
C SER A 47 9.26 0.84 10.25
N ASN A 48 9.43 2.11 10.60
CA ASN A 48 9.68 2.52 11.99
C ASN A 48 8.40 2.63 12.83
N GLU A 49 7.24 2.72 12.18
CA GLU A 49 5.97 2.94 12.85
C GLU A 49 4.93 1.90 12.47
N LYS A 50 4.05 1.61 13.41
CA LYS A 50 2.86 0.80 13.14
C LYS A 50 1.81 1.63 12.41
N THR A 51 1.63 1.38 11.12
CA THR A 51 0.75 2.18 10.27
C THR A 51 -0.09 1.33 9.31
N GLN A 52 -1.09 1.95 8.70
CA GLN A 52 -1.79 1.41 7.53
C GLN A 52 -1.39 2.19 6.29
N ILE A 53 -0.90 1.49 5.28
CA ILE A 53 -0.42 2.07 4.02
C ILE A 53 -1.35 1.64 2.89
N ARG A 54 -1.81 2.60 2.11
CA ARG A 54 -2.68 2.33 0.95
C ARG A 54 -1.90 1.67 -0.18
N HIS A 55 -2.56 0.82 -0.95
CA HIS A 55 -1.95 0.14 -2.10
C HIS A 55 -1.32 1.10 -3.12
N MET A 56 -1.90 2.29 -3.30
CA MET A 56 -1.34 3.32 -4.20
C MET A 56 -0.01 3.88 -3.67
N ALA A 57 0.11 4.08 -2.37
CA ALA A 57 1.36 4.54 -1.75
C ALA A 57 2.46 3.46 -1.82
N ILE A 58 2.09 2.20 -1.62
CA ILE A 58 3.01 1.06 -1.78
C ILE A 58 3.53 0.97 -3.23
N GLU A 59 2.66 1.17 -4.23
CA GLU A 59 3.07 1.17 -5.64
C GLU A 59 4.01 2.33 -5.96
N SER A 60 3.72 3.54 -5.45
CA SER A 60 4.62 4.70 -5.61
C SER A 60 5.98 4.45 -4.96
N ALA A 61 6.02 3.85 -3.78
CA ALA A 61 7.26 3.49 -3.09
C ALA A 61 8.06 2.46 -3.89
N ARG A 62 7.39 1.42 -4.42
CA ARG A 62 8.02 0.41 -5.26
C ARG A 62 8.67 1.02 -6.51
N LEU A 63 7.93 1.89 -7.21
CA LEU A 63 8.45 2.56 -8.41
C LEU A 63 9.65 3.45 -8.11
N SER A 64 9.60 4.21 -7.01
CA SER A 64 10.71 5.08 -6.59
C SER A 64 11.94 4.26 -6.20
N ALA A 65 11.76 3.17 -5.47
CA ALA A 65 12.85 2.28 -5.10
C ALA A 65 13.49 1.62 -6.32
N ASN A 66 12.69 1.08 -7.24
CA ASN A 66 13.20 0.48 -8.47
C ASN A 66 13.99 1.50 -9.31
N LYS A 67 13.45 2.72 -9.46
CA LYS A 67 14.14 3.79 -10.20
C LYS A 67 15.51 4.14 -9.58
N ALA A 68 15.59 4.21 -8.27
CA ALA A 68 16.86 4.45 -7.57
C ALA A 68 17.86 3.31 -7.79
N LEU A 69 17.39 2.06 -7.76
CA LEU A 69 18.23 0.89 -8.03
C LEU A 69 18.71 0.84 -9.50
N GLU A 70 17.82 1.11 -10.45
CA GLU A 70 18.18 1.18 -11.88
C GLU A 70 19.24 2.24 -12.17
N GLN A 71 19.17 3.39 -11.50
CA GLN A 71 20.18 4.44 -11.63
C GLN A 71 21.55 4.03 -11.11
N THR A 72 21.62 3.20 -10.08
CA THR A 72 22.88 2.80 -9.44
C THR A 72 23.47 1.53 -10.05
N THR A 73 22.66 0.53 -10.36
CA THR A 73 23.12 -0.82 -10.75
C THR A 73 22.78 -1.19 -12.20
N GLY A 74 21.95 -0.38 -12.87
CA GLY A 74 21.40 -0.71 -14.19
C GLY A 74 20.22 -1.69 -14.09
N GLU A 75 19.54 -1.92 -15.22
CA GLU A 75 18.29 -2.72 -15.26
C GLU A 75 18.45 -4.18 -14.85
N THR A 76 19.64 -4.75 -15.04
CA THR A 76 19.90 -6.18 -14.78
C THR A 76 20.66 -6.43 -13.49
N GLY A 77 21.09 -5.37 -12.79
CA GLY A 77 21.98 -5.46 -11.63
C GLY A 77 21.26 -5.64 -10.28
N TYR A 78 19.95 -5.72 -10.26
CA TYR A 78 19.19 -5.85 -9.00
C TYR A 78 18.01 -6.83 -9.11
N PHE A 79 17.56 -7.26 -7.96
CA PHE A 79 16.31 -8.00 -7.80
C PHE A 79 15.53 -7.45 -6.61
N SER A 80 14.35 -6.93 -6.82
CA SER A 80 13.47 -6.38 -5.79
C SER A 80 12.27 -7.27 -5.52
N VAL A 81 11.89 -7.42 -4.26
CA VAL A 81 10.71 -8.17 -3.83
C VAL A 81 9.88 -7.33 -2.87
N LEU A 82 8.65 -7.05 -3.22
CA LEU A 82 7.67 -6.44 -2.34
C LEU A 82 7.01 -7.53 -1.49
N ARG A 83 7.19 -7.48 -0.17
CA ARG A 83 6.69 -8.51 0.75
C ARG A 83 5.34 -8.17 1.38
N ILE A 84 4.88 -6.94 1.22
CA ILE A 84 3.61 -6.47 1.75
C ILE A 84 2.49 -6.70 0.76
N TYR A 85 1.38 -7.23 1.27
CA TYR A 85 0.15 -7.39 0.50
C TYR A 85 -0.98 -6.57 1.12
N PRO A 86 -1.67 -5.71 0.35
CA PRO A 86 -2.80 -4.93 0.84
C PRO A 86 -4.03 -5.84 1.00
N HIS A 87 -4.33 -6.23 2.23
CA HIS A 87 -5.40 -7.15 2.57
C HIS A 87 -6.59 -6.50 3.27
N ILE A 88 -6.45 -5.24 3.71
CA ILE A 88 -7.49 -4.52 4.44
C ILE A 88 -8.26 -3.63 3.49
N LEU A 89 -9.58 -3.68 3.60
CA LEU A 89 -10.48 -2.86 2.83
C LEU A 89 -10.78 -1.56 3.55
N LEU A 90 -10.53 -0.44 2.87
CA LEU A 90 -10.88 0.89 3.34
C LEU A 90 -12.20 1.33 2.71
N ARG A 91 -13.09 1.81 3.56
CA ARG A 91 -14.39 2.34 3.18
C ARG A 91 -14.44 3.85 3.37
N GLU A 92 -15.22 4.52 2.58
CA GLU A 92 -15.46 5.93 2.70
C GLU A 92 -16.94 6.24 2.48
N ASN A 93 -17.53 6.95 3.43
CA ASN A 93 -18.84 7.58 3.25
C ASN A 93 -18.60 9.00 2.71
N LYS A 94 -18.74 9.17 1.41
CA LYS A 94 -18.55 10.48 0.78
C LYS A 94 -19.76 11.37 1.06
N MET A 95 -19.52 12.43 1.78
CA MET A 95 -20.49 13.50 1.94
C MET A 95 -20.47 14.40 0.71
N ILE A 96 -21.65 14.69 0.18
CA ILE A 96 -21.82 15.62 -0.94
C ILE A 96 -21.76 17.05 -0.37
N ALA A 97 -20.76 17.82 -0.75
CA ALA A 97 -20.55 19.20 -0.29
C ALA A 97 -21.21 20.25 -1.21
N THR A 98 -22.26 19.89 -1.92
CA THR A 98 -22.93 20.77 -2.89
C THR A 98 -24.23 21.34 -2.31
N ALA A 99 -24.66 22.52 -2.79
CA ALA A 99 -25.95 23.09 -2.43
C ALA A 99 -27.10 22.10 -2.71
N GLY A 100 -27.94 21.83 -1.71
CA GLY A 100 -28.97 20.79 -1.77
C GLY A 100 -28.50 19.40 -1.32
N ALA A 101 -27.30 19.27 -0.79
CA ALA A 101 -26.73 18.04 -0.26
C ALA A 101 -27.60 17.38 0.82
N ASP A 102 -28.29 18.17 1.65
CA ASP A 102 -29.18 17.68 2.72
C ASP A 102 -30.36 16.85 2.19
N ARG A 103 -30.81 17.09 0.95
CA ARG A 103 -31.86 16.31 0.32
C ARG A 103 -31.37 14.98 -0.25
N LEU A 104 -30.11 14.91 -0.65
CA LEU A 104 -29.50 13.75 -1.30
C LEU A 104 -28.70 12.88 -0.33
N GLN A 105 -28.43 13.40 0.87
CA GLN A 105 -27.57 12.75 1.86
C GLN A 105 -28.40 12.22 3.02
N GLU A 106 -28.21 10.96 3.34
CA GLU A 106 -28.85 10.32 4.49
C GLU A 106 -28.08 10.53 5.81
N GLY A 107 -27.06 11.40 5.83
CA GLY A 107 -26.20 11.67 6.99
C GLY A 107 -25.58 10.40 7.58
N MET A 108 -25.75 10.19 8.88
CA MET A 108 -25.28 9.00 9.59
C MET A 108 -26.16 7.74 9.38
N ARG A 109 -27.28 7.86 8.75
CA ARG A 109 -28.10 6.71 8.38
C ARG A 109 -27.35 5.80 7.47
N ARG A 110 -26.94 5.34 6.77
CA ARG A 110 -26.09 4.52 5.89
C ARG A 110 -24.61 4.92 5.96
N ALA A 111 -24.14 5.14 7.17
CA ALA A 111 -22.75 5.57 7.42
C ALA A 111 -21.68 4.52 7.07
N PHE A 112 -22.07 3.29 6.74
CA PHE A 112 -21.13 2.22 6.44
C PHE A 112 -20.17 2.56 5.29
N GLY A 113 -20.58 3.36 4.33
CA GLY A 113 -19.75 3.78 3.20
C GLY A 113 -19.53 2.71 2.15
N LYS A 114 -18.82 3.09 1.10
CA LYS A 114 -18.46 2.20 -0.01
C LYS A 114 -16.98 1.84 0.06
N ALA A 115 -16.61 0.67 -0.44
CA ALA A 115 -15.23 0.26 -0.57
C ALA A 115 -14.50 1.15 -1.59
N VAL A 116 -13.45 1.85 -1.15
CA VAL A 116 -12.72 2.82 -1.98
C VAL A 116 -11.29 2.37 -2.26
N SER A 117 -10.64 1.74 -1.30
CA SER A 117 -9.22 1.43 -1.40
C SER A 117 -8.86 0.18 -0.60
N LEU A 118 -7.68 -0.34 -0.88
CA LEU A 118 -7.06 -1.40 -0.10
C LEU A 118 -5.85 -0.85 0.63
N ALA A 119 -5.58 -1.37 1.81
CA ALA A 119 -4.42 -1.02 2.62
C ALA A 119 -3.75 -2.25 3.23
N ALA A 120 -2.49 -2.11 3.53
CA ALA A 120 -1.73 -3.06 4.32
C ALA A 120 -1.46 -2.51 5.71
N ARG A 121 -1.56 -3.33 6.73
CA ARG A 121 -1.10 -3.02 8.08
C ARG A 121 0.34 -3.43 8.24
N VAL A 122 1.17 -2.48 8.59
CA VAL A 122 2.58 -2.68 8.85
C VAL A 122 2.84 -2.55 10.34
N LYS A 123 3.60 -3.47 10.88
CA LYS A 123 4.10 -3.40 12.26
C LYS A 123 5.50 -2.79 12.24
N THR A 124 5.95 -2.30 13.39
CA THR A 124 7.34 -1.87 13.58
C THR A 124 8.29 -3.03 13.19
N ASP A 125 9.37 -2.72 12.52
CA ASP A 125 10.38 -3.67 12.04
C ASP A 125 9.89 -4.71 10.99
N TYR A 126 8.70 -4.51 10.44
CA TYR A 126 8.22 -5.34 9.35
C TYR A 126 8.76 -4.83 8.02
N MET A 127 9.37 -5.72 7.24
CA MET A 127 9.93 -5.39 5.93
C MET A 127 8.84 -5.03 4.93
N GLU A 128 8.84 -3.81 4.45
CA GLU A 128 7.90 -3.32 3.43
C GLU A 128 8.36 -3.67 2.02
N ILE A 129 9.62 -3.47 1.75
CA ILE A 129 10.27 -3.79 0.48
C ILE A 129 11.46 -4.66 0.81
N GLY A 130 11.39 -5.93 0.47
CA GLY A 130 12.45 -6.87 0.78
C GLY A 130 13.46 -6.96 -0.35
N ARG A 131 14.71 -7.10 0.02
CA ARG A 131 15.88 -7.48 -0.76
C ARG A 131 16.00 -6.83 -2.14
N ALA A 132 16.57 -5.64 -2.15
CA ALA A 132 17.34 -5.21 -3.28
C ALA A 132 18.76 -5.66 -3.05
N SER A 133 19.32 -6.44 -3.93
CA SER A 133 20.74 -6.77 -3.86
C SER A 133 21.47 -5.98 -4.93
N CYS A 134 22.43 -5.22 -4.49
CA CYS A 134 23.26 -4.38 -5.32
C CYS A 134 24.61 -5.09 -5.50
N ARG A 135 25.02 -5.26 -6.74
CA ARG A 135 26.40 -5.64 -7.04
C ARG A 135 27.22 -4.35 -7.02
N GLU A 136 28.02 -4.14 -6.00
CA GLU A 136 29.02 -3.10 -6.03
C GLU A 136 29.98 -3.37 -7.22
N ARG A 137 30.04 -2.44 -8.16
CA ARG A 137 31.14 -2.44 -9.10
C ARG A 137 32.36 -1.89 -8.37
N VAL A 138 33.28 -2.75 -8.08
CA VAL A 138 34.67 -2.39 -7.77
C VAL A 138 35.27 -1.77 -9.04
#